data_6cfbbd55806dc21a4977afd2d5f0d2c3
#
_entry.id   6cfbbd55806dc21a4977afd2d5f0d2c3
#
_cell.length_a   1.000
_cell.length_b   1.000
_cell.length_c   1.000
_cell.angle_alpha   90.00
_cell.angle_beta   90.00
_cell.angle_gamma   90.00
#
_symmetry.space_group_name_H-M   'P 1'
#
loop_
_entity.id
_entity.type
_entity.pdbx_description
1 polymer ?
#
loop_
_entity_poly.entity_id
_entity_poly.type
_entity_poly.pdbx_seq_one_letter_code
_entity_poly.pdbx_strand_id
1 'polypeptide(L)'
;MIWFGVSGDSIASENCDDTSGVHQKILVCIQNEIAKSETQIRNNISSKSIDYGFPDDFYSKQRSAIHEKCILYINVDGQRGELLMNQCELSMLQSLDIFIQQYIEDVDNS
;
A
#
# COMPACT_ATOMS: atom_id res chain seq x y z
N MET A 1 17.70 10.76 -9.35
CA MET A 1 17.02 10.46 -9.04
C MET A 1 16.65 10.35 -8.54
N ILE A 2 16.39 10.60 -8.56
CA ILE A 2 15.60 10.41 -8.06
C ILE A 2 15.08 10.40 -7.58
N TRP A 3 14.74 10.73 -7.46
CA TRP A 3 13.85 10.80 -6.87
C TRP A 3 13.20 10.70 -6.91
N PHE A 4 12.92 10.73 -7.37
CA PHE A 4 11.94 10.60 -7.27
C PHE A 4 11.38 9.91 -6.95
N GLY A 5 11.71 9.95 -7.23
CA GLY A 5 10.63 9.20 -7.08
C GLY A 5 10.38 8.73 -5.84
N VAL A 6 10.83 8.72 -5.40
CA VAL A 6 10.47 8.35 -4.45
C VAL A 6 9.48 8.79 -3.64
N SER A 7 9.25 9.64 -3.54
CA SER A 7 8.09 10.18 -2.92
C SER A 7 6.83 10.00 -3.76
N GLY A 8 6.92 9.23 -4.83
CA GLY A 8 5.81 9.04 -5.74
C GLY A 8 4.56 8.55 -5.05
N ASP A 9 4.71 7.67 -4.09
CA ASP A 9 3.56 7.09 -3.41
C ASP A 9 2.80 8.12 -2.59
N SER A 10 3.51 8.95 -1.87
CA SER A 10 2.87 10.01 -1.10
C SER A 10 2.18 11.00 -2.01
N ILE A 11 2.78 11.28 -3.14
CA ILE A 11 2.19 12.18 -4.12
C ILE A 11 0.88 11.61 -4.64
N ALA A 12 0.84 10.30 -4.88
CA ALA A 12 -0.38 9.66 -5.34
C ALA A 12 -1.50 9.83 -4.33
N SER A 13 -1.20 9.68 -3.05
CA SER A 13 -2.19 9.89 -2.00
C SER A 13 -2.65 11.33 -1.97
N GLU A 14 -1.74 12.27 -2.14
CA GLU A 14 -2.10 13.68 -2.17
C GLU A 14 -2.98 14.01 -3.35
N ASN A 15 -2.72 13.39 -4.51
CA ASN A 15 -3.57 13.60 -5.68
C ASN A 15 -4.98 13.09 -5.44
N CYS A 16 -5.11 12.05 -4.65
CA CYS A 16 -6.42 11.52 -4.31
C CYS A 16 -7.17 12.42 -3.34
N ASP A 17 -6.45 13.25 -2.62
CA ASP A 17 -7.05 14.23 -1.72
C ASP A 17 -7.47 15.48 -2.47
N ASP A 18 -7.50 15.41 -3.78
CA ASP A 18 -7.89 16.55 -4.59
C ASP A 18 -9.16 17.17 -4.06
N THR A 19 -9.17 18.47 -4.13
CA THR A 19 -10.18 19.30 -3.52
C THR A 19 -11.49 19.32 -4.25
N SER A 20 -11.74 18.40 -5.15
CA SER A 20 -13.05 18.33 -5.79
C SER A 20 -14.17 18.21 -4.77
N GLY A 21 -13.86 17.75 -3.57
CA GLY A 21 -14.85 17.61 -2.51
C GLY A 21 -15.82 16.46 -2.72
N VAL A 22 -15.62 15.68 -3.75
CA VAL A 22 -16.51 14.57 -4.06
C VAL A 22 -15.93 13.30 -3.45
N HIS A 23 -16.55 12.85 -2.36
CA HIS A 23 -16.12 11.66 -1.62
C HIS A 23 -15.86 10.48 -2.55
N GLN A 24 -16.80 10.21 -3.47
CA GLN A 24 -16.68 9.05 -4.33
C GLN A 24 -15.44 9.09 -5.23
N LYS A 25 -15.10 10.26 -5.73
CA LYS A 25 -13.92 10.41 -6.58
C LYS A 25 -12.64 10.18 -5.80
N ILE A 26 -12.58 10.70 -4.59
CA ILE A 26 -11.44 10.51 -3.72
C ILE A 26 -11.29 9.03 -3.40
N LEU A 27 -12.38 8.38 -3.06
CA LEU A 27 -12.38 6.97 -2.71
C LEU A 27 -11.90 6.10 -3.87
N VAL A 28 -12.44 6.33 -5.06
CA VAL A 28 -12.03 5.57 -6.25
C VAL A 28 -10.54 5.78 -6.54
N CYS A 29 -10.06 7.01 -6.41
CA CYS A 29 -8.66 7.31 -6.61
C CYS A 29 -7.79 6.51 -5.65
N ILE A 30 -8.14 6.50 -4.37
CA ILE A 30 -7.38 5.76 -3.37
C ILE A 30 -7.42 4.26 -3.67
N GLN A 31 -8.58 3.74 -4.04
CA GLN A 31 -8.72 2.32 -4.37
C GLN A 31 -7.86 1.93 -5.56
N ASN A 32 -7.74 2.81 -6.55
CA ASN A 32 -6.87 2.57 -7.69
C ASN A 32 -5.40 2.53 -7.27
N GLU A 33 -5.00 3.40 -6.35
CA GLU A 33 -3.63 3.39 -5.84
C GLU A 33 -3.37 2.15 -4.99
N ILE A 34 -4.36 1.69 -4.26
CA ILE A 34 -4.26 0.42 -3.51
C ILE A 34 -3.98 -0.72 -4.49
N ALA A 35 -4.76 -0.79 -5.57
CA ALA A 35 -4.59 -1.85 -6.57
C ALA A 35 -3.21 -1.83 -7.19
N LYS A 36 -2.70 -0.65 -7.50
CA LYS A 36 -1.34 -0.51 -8.04
C LYS A 36 -0.29 -1.01 -7.06
N SER A 37 -0.42 -0.62 -5.80
CA SER A 37 0.51 -1.03 -4.76
C SER A 37 0.48 -2.53 -4.56
N GLU A 38 -0.71 -3.13 -4.54
CA GLU A 38 -0.84 -4.58 -4.41
C GLU A 38 -0.14 -5.31 -5.54
N THR A 39 -0.34 -4.85 -6.76
CA THR A 39 0.26 -5.48 -7.93
C THR A 39 1.79 -5.36 -7.87
N GLN A 40 2.30 -4.20 -7.53
CA GLN A 40 3.72 -3.96 -7.45
C GLN A 40 4.37 -4.84 -6.39
N ILE A 41 3.75 -4.94 -5.22
CA ILE A 41 4.26 -5.76 -4.12
C ILE A 41 4.29 -7.23 -4.53
N ARG A 42 3.18 -7.72 -5.10
CA ARG A 42 3.12 -9.12 -5.51
C ARG A 42 4.16 -9.44 -6.58
N ASN A 43 4.36 -8.53 -7.52
CA ASN A 43 5.36 -8.74 -8.57
C ASN A 43 6.77 -8.77 -7.98
N ASN A 44 7.07 -7.89 -7.05
CA ASN A 44 8.37 -7.87 -6.41
C ASN A 44 8.64 -9.17 -5.64
N ILE A 45 7.64 -9.65 -4.91
CA ILE A 45 7.77 -10.89 -4.15
C ILE A 45 7.90 -12.09 -5.08
N SER A 46 7.05 -12.16 -6.10
CA SER A 46 7.04 -13.31 -7.02
C SER A 46 8.36 -13.47 -7.76
N SER A 47 8.92 -12.35 -8.21
CA SER A 47 10.16 -12.40 -9.00
C SER A 47 11.38 -12.70 -8.14
N LYS A 48 11.28 -12.56 -6.81
CA LYS A 48 12.43 -12.66 -5.92
C LYS A 48 12.29 -13.74 -4.85
N SER A 49 11.15 -14.43 -4.78
CA SER A 49 10.86 -15.29 -3.63
C SER A 49 11.90 -16.38 -3.39
N ILE A 50 12.41 -16.97 -4.46
CA ILE A 50 13.38 -18.07 -4.33
C ILE A 50 14.68 -17.58 -3.73
N ASP A 51 15.16 -16.44 -4.21
CA ASP A 51 16.47 -15.92 -3.82
C ASP A 51 16.45 -15.24 -2.45
N TYR A 52 15.29 -14.73 -2.04
CA TYR A 52 15.21 -13.87 -0.86
C TYR A 52 14.42 -14.48 0.29
N GLY A 53 13.95 -15.72 0.12
CA GLY A 53 13.38 -16.45 1.23
C GLY A 53 11.97 -16.06 1.63
N PHE A 54 11.22 -15.40 0.75
CA PHE A 54 9.83 -15.09 1.05
C PHE A 54 9.00 -16.37 1.10
N PRO A 55 8.27 -16.62 2.20
CA PRO A 55 7.34 -17.76 2.24
C PRO A 55 6.26 -17.61 1.17
N ASP A 56 5.72 -18.72 0.70
CA ASP A 56 4.66 -18.68 -0.33
C ASP A 56 3.47 -17.86 0.08
N ASP A 57 3.13 -17.83 1.36
CA ASP A 57 1.99 -17.12 1.88
C ASP A 57 2.33 -15.76 2.49
N PHE A 58 3.56 -15.28 2.24
CA PHE A 58 4.00 -14.03 2.84
C PHE A 58 3.07 -12.88 2.51
N TYR A 59 2.79 -12.69 1.22
CA TYR A 59 1.95 -11.56 0.81
C TYR A 59 0.54 -11.66 1.40
N SER A 60 -0.08 -12.84 1.32
CA SER A 60 -1.46 -12.99 1.80
C SER A 60 -1.55 -12.74 3.30
N LYS A 61 -0.56 -13.16 4.06
CA LYS A 61 -0.55 -12.91 5.50
C LYS A 61 -0.38 -11.43 5.81
N GLN A 62 0.52 -10.76 5.10
CA GLN A 62 0.72 -9.33 5.30
C GLN A 62 -0.53 -8.55 4.90
N ARG A 63 -1.14 -8.93 3.78
CA ARG A 63 -2.34 -8.24 3.31
C ARG A 63 -3.50 -8.41 4.29
N SER A 64 -3.66 -9.61 4.85
CA SER A 64 -4.69 -9.85 5.85
C SER A 64 -4.44 -9.04 7.12
N ALA A 65 -3.19 -8.95 7.55
CA ALA A 65 -2.86 -8.18 8.75
C ALA A 65 -3.16 -6.69 8.55
N ILE A 66 -2.89 -6.18 7.36
CA ILE A 66 -3.23 -4.80 7.02
C ILE A 66 -4.74 -4.59 7.10
N HIS A 67 -5.49 -5.49 6.49
CA HIS A 67 -6.94 -5.38 6.50
C HIS A 67 -7.50 -5.44 7.92
N GLU A 68 -6.99 -6.33 8.76
CA GLU A 68 -7.46 -6.46 10.14
C GLU A 68 -7.26 -5.17 10.93
N LYS A 69 -6.16 -4.48 10.66
CA LYS A 69 -5.92 -3.21 11.34
C LYS A 69 -6.84 -2.12 10.81
N CYS A 70 -6.93 -2.03 9.50
CA CYS A 70 -7.65 -0.92 8.87
C CYS A 70 -9.16 -1.05 9.00
N ILE A 71 -9.67 -2.26 9.13
CA ILE A 71 -11.11 -2.48 9.30
C ILE A 71 -11.63 -1.85 10.60
N LEU A 72 -10.73 -1.55 11.55
CA LEU A 72 -11.14 -0.88 12.77
C LEU A 72 -11.83 0.45 12.49
N TYR A 73 -11.51 1.08 11.38
CA TYR A 73 -12.12 2.35 11.01
C TYR A 73 -13.60 2.23 10.64
N ILE A 74 -14.11 1.00 10.51
CA ILE A 74 -15.55 0.80 10.29
C ILE A 74 -16.36 1.33 11.48
N ASN A 75 -15.71 1.47 12.64
CA ASN A 75 -16.36 2.02 13.82
C ASN A 75 -16.54 3.54 13.75
N VAL A 76 -15.93 4.18 12.77
CA VAL A 76 -16.12 5.60 12.52
C VAL A 76 -17.31 5.74 11.56
N ASP A 77 -18.32 6.49 11.96
CA ASP A 77 -19.55 6.58 11.22
C ASP A 77 -19.38 7.22 9.85
N GLY A 78 -20.17 6.74 8.90
CA GLY A 78 -20.39 7.40 7.63
C GLY A 78 -19.21 7.32 6.67
N GLN A 79 -19.20 8.28 5.76
CA GLN A 79 -18.20 8.33 4.70
C GLN A 79 -16.79 8.50 5.22
N ARG A 80 -16.67 9.14 6.37
CA ARG A 80 -15.35 9.35 6.96
C ARG A 80 -14.68 8.03 7.33
N GLY A 81 -15.45 7.10 7.90
CA GLY A 81 -14.90 5.78 8.25
C GLY A 81 -14.40 5.03 7.03
N GLU A 82 -15.20 5.03 5.97
CA GLU A 82 -14.82 4.38 4.73
C GLU A 82 -13.54 4.99 4.15
N LEU A 83 -13.47 6.30 4.13
CA LEU A 83 -12.30 6.98 3.60
C LEU A 83 -11.06 6.68 4.43
N LEU A 84 -11.17 6.74 5.75
CA LEU A 84 -10.05 6.46 6.65
C LEU A 84 -9.58 5.02 6.52
N MET A 85 -10.51 4.08 6.35
CA MET A 85 -10.15 2.68 6.17
C MET A 85 -9.31 2.49 4.91
N ASN A 86 -9.73 3.09 3.81
CA ASN A 86 -9.00 2.98 2.56
C ASN A 86 -7.66 3.71 2.60
N GLN A 87 -7.59 4.87 3.23
CA GLN A 87 -6.33 5.57 3.41
C GLN A 87 -5.36 4.75 4.27
N CYS A 88 -5.89 4.08 5.28
CA CYS A 88 -5.09 3.20 6.13
C CYS A 88 -4.48 2.07 5.31
N GLU A 89 -5.29 1.41 4.47
CA GLU A 89 -4.79 0.32 3.66
C GLU A 89 -3.72 0.79 2.68
N LEU A 90 -3.94 1.91 2.03
CA LEU A 90 -2.94 2.44 1.10
C LEU A 90 -1.64 2.76 1.83
N SER A 91 -1.72 3.43 2.96
CA SER A 91 -0.54 3.80 3.74
C SER A 91 0.26 2.58 4.18
N MET A 92 -0.44 1.56 4.65
CA MET A 92 0.24 0.34 5.11
C MET A 92 0.81 -0.47 3.97
N LEU A 93 0.15 -0.48 2.82
CA LEU A 93 0.70 -1.14 1.63
C LEU A 93 1.96 -0.43 1.15
N GLN A 94 1.97 0.89 1.16
CA GLN A 94 3.16 1.65 0.80
C GLN A 94 4.31 1.35 1.75
N SER A 95 4.02 1.24 3.05
CA SER A 95 5.04 0.90 4.04
C SER A 95 5.57 -0.51 3.82
N LEU A 96 4.68 -1.44 3.48
CA LEU A 96 5.09 -2.81 3.19
C LEU A 96 6.00 -2.86 1.96
N ASP A 97 5.65 -2.10 0.92
CA ASP A 97 6.47 -2.05 -0.28
C ASP A 97 7.87 -1.52 0.03
N ILE A 98 7.95 -0.46 0.83
CA ILE A 98 9.24 0.09 1.24
C ILE A 98 10.04 -0.94 2.03
N PHE A 99 9.39 -1.65 2.94
CA PHE A 99 10.05 -2.70 3.71
C PHE A 99 10.62 -3.78 2.80
N ILE A 100 9.83 -4.23 1.83
CA ILE A 100 10.25 -5.30 0.91
C ILE A 100 11.45 -4.85 0.09
N GLN A 101 11.42 -3.64 -0.43
CA GLN A 101 12.53 -3.10 -1.20
C GLN A 101 13.79 -2.99 -0.34
N GLN A 102 13.64 -2.54 0.89
CA GLN A 102 14.76 -2.44 1.81
C GLN A 102 15.33 -3.81 2.15
N TYR A 103 14.45 -4.78 2.39
CA TYR A 103 14.87 -6.14 2.68
C TYR A 103 15.66 -6.74 1.52
N ILE A 104 15.17 -6.56 0.29
CA ILE A 104 15.86 -7.06 -0.89
C ILE A 104 17.25 -6.43 -1.00
N GLU A 105 17.32 -5.13 -0.80
CA GLU A 105 18.58 -4.41 -0.84
C GLU A 105 19.55 -4.92 0.22
N ASP A 106 19.06 -5.14 1.42
CA ASP A 106 19.89 -5.62 2.52
C ASP A 106 20.45 -7.03 2.22
N VAL A 107 19.62 -7.90 1.65
CA VAL A 107 20.04 -9.24 1.27
C VAL A 107 21.08 -9.18 0.16
N ASP A 108 20.85 -8.32 -0.84
CA ASP A 108 21.80 -8.16 -1.95
C ASP A 108 23.16 -7.68 -1.47
N ASN A 109 23.20 -6.90 -0.40
CA ASN A 109 24.43 -6.32 0.11
C ASN A 109 25.09 -7.13 1.22
N SER A 110 24.52 -8.26 1.57
CA SER A 110 25.07 -9.07 2.67
C SER A 110 26.07 -10.14 2.23
#